data_94aaffffa7ce1469ede6cd77dc88d9cc
#
_entry.id   94aaffffa7ce1469ede6cd77dc88d9cc
#
_cell.length_a   1.000
_cell.length_b   1.000
_cell.length_c   1.000
_cell.angle_alpha   90.00
_cell.angle_beta   90.00
_cell.angle_gamma   90.00
#
_symmetry.space_group_name_H-M   'P 1'
#
loop_
_entity.id
_entity.type
_entity.pdbx_description
1 polymer ?
#
loop_
_entity_poly.entity_id
_entity_poly.type
_entity_poly.pdbx_seq_one_letter_code
_entity_poly.pdbx_strand_id
1 'polypeptide(L)'
;MENEQINKIKFVEDSFYIEELKKGNIKAFEFVFNKYYKDLVYFCRVFFNNQEDCEDLVQDIFVRLWENREHFEIRGSLKSYLMTAVKNNSLEELKHENVIRNYQDYAIAHNN
;
A
#
# COMPACT_ATOMS: atom_id res chain seq x y z
N MET A 1 7.87 -26.00 -13.56
CA MET A 1 6.72 -26.79 -13.06
C MET A 1 6.39 -26.52 -11.61
N GLU A 2 7.36 -26.57 -10.70
CA GLU A 2 7.12 -26.24 -9.30
C GLU A 2 6.61 -24.80 -9.10
N ASN A 3 7.14 -23.85 -9.87
CA ASN A 3 6.73 -22.43 -9.79
C ASN A 3 5.29 -22.19 -10.22
N GLU A 4 4.78 -22.94 -11.19
CA GLU A 4 3.40 -22.82 -11.65
C GLU A 4 2.40 -23.30 -10.59
N GLN A 5 2.72 -24.41 -9.90
CA GLN A 5 1.87 -24.93 -8.83
C GLN A 5 1.86 -23.99 -7.62
N ILE A 6 3.00 -23.44 -7.25
CA ILE A 6 3.12 -22.48 -6.15
C ILE A 6 2.31 -21.23 -6.47
N ASN A 7 2.38 -20.73 -7.71
CA ASN A 7 1.62 -19.56 -8.14
C ASN A 7 0.11 -19.80 -8.14
N LYS A 8 -0.32 -21.00 -8.54
CA LYS A 8 -1.74 -21.40 -8.48
C LYS A 8 -2.25 -21.46 -7.05
N ILE A 9 -1.44 -22.02 -6.13
CA ILE A 9 -1.80 -22.11 -4.71
C ILE A 9 -1.93 -20.70 -4.11
N LYS A 10 -0.98 -19.81 -4.39
CA LYS A 10 -1.02 -18.43 -3.92
C LYS A 10 -2.22 -17.66 -4.49
N PHE A 11 -2.57 -17.92 -5.75
CA PHE A 11 -3.72 -17.28 -6.38
C PHE A 11 -5.03 -17.71 -5.70
N VAL A 12 -5.18 -19.00 -5.41
CA VAL A 12 -6.37 -19.53 -4.71
C VAL A 12 -6.44 -18.97 -3.30
N GLU A 13 -5.31 -18.94 -2.59
CA GLU A 13 -5.24 -18.36 -1.25
C GLU A 13 -5.63 -16.88 -1.26
N ASP A 14 -5.06 -16.09 -2.17
CA ASP A 14 -5.39 -14.67 -2.31
C ASP A 14 -6.86 -14.45 -2.62
N SER A 15 -7.43 -15.23 -3.53
CA SER A 15 -8.84 -15.15 -3.89
C SER A 15 -9.74 -15.40 -2.67
N PHE A 16 -9.40 -16.38 -1.85
CA PHE A 16 -10.13 -16.66 -0.62
C PHE A 16 -10.12 -15.45 0.32
N TYR A 17 -8.95 -14.87 0.58
CA TYR A 17 -8.84 -13.73 1.49
C TYR A 17 -9.51 -12.48 0.95
N ILE A 18 -9.44 -12.25 -0.36
CA ILE A 18 -10.13 -11.13 -1.00
C ILE A 18 -11.64 -11.25 -0.79
N GLU A 19 -12.21 -12.43 -1.02
CA GLU A 19 -13.64 -12.66 -0.81
C GLU A 19 -14.04 -12.49 0.66
N GLU A 20 -13.22 -12.99 1.58
CA GLU A 20 -13.49 -12.84 3.02
C GLU A 20 -13.39 -11.39 3.47
N LEU A 21 -12.46 -10.62 2.91
CA LEU A 21 -12.37 -9.18 3.15
C LEU A 21 -13.64 -8.46 2.70
N LYS A 22 -14.13 -8.77 1.50
CA LYS A 22 -15.35 -8.19 0.95
C LYS A 22 -16.58 -8.46 1.83
N LYS A 23 -16.61 -9.61 2.47
CA LYS A 23 -17.68 -9.98 3.40
C LYS A 23 -17.58 -9.27 4.76
N GLY A 24 -16.48 -8.57 5.01
CA GLY A 24 -16.25 -7.90 6.29
C GLY A 24 -15.67 -8.81 7.37
N ASN A 25 -14.99 -9.89 7.00
CA ASN A 25 -14.36 -10.79 7.95
C ASN A 25 -13.11 -10.15 8.53
N ILE A 26 -13.20 -9.68 9.77
CA ILE A 26 -12.09 -8.97 10.44
C ILE A 26 -10.86 -9.87 10.64
N LYS A 27 -11.05 -11.16 10.83
CA LYS A 27 -9.93 -12.10 10.98
C LYS A 27 -9.14 -12.23 9.70
N ALA A 28 -9.82 -12.19 8.54
CA ALA A 28 -9.15 -12.17 7.24
C ALA A 28 -8.32 -10.91 7.08
N PHE A 29 -8.86 -9.76 7.49
CA PHE A 29 -8.14 -8.49 7.48
C PHE A 29 -6.88 -8.55 8.37
N GLU A 30 -7.01 -9.05 9.59
CA GLU A 30 -5.88 -9.21 10.51
C GLU A 30 -4.80 -10.11 9.92
N PHE A 31 -5.20 -11.21 9.28
CA PHE A 31 -4.27 -12.13 8.63
C PHE A 31 -3.49 -11.42 7.52
N VAL A 32 -4.19 -10.71 6.64
CA VAL A 32 -3.57 -9.98 5.53
C VAL A 32 -2.65 -8.88 6.06
N PHE A 33 -3.09 -8.13 7.05
CA PHE A 33 -2.29 -7.10 7.70
C PHE A 33 -0.98 -7.68 8.25
N ASN A 34 -1.08 -8.72 9.05
CA ASN A 34 0.09 -9.33 9.69
C ASN A 34 1.05 -9.95 8.67
N LYS A 35 0.51 -10.47 7.57
CA LYS A 35 1.33 -11.11 6.54
C LYS A 35 2.15 -10.10 5.74
N TYR A 36 1.59 -8.95 5.42
CA TYR A 36 2.18 -8.02 4.46
C TYR A 36 2.75 -6.73 5.07
N TYR A 37 2.37 -6.37 6.28
CA TYR A 37 2.69 -5.06 6.85
C TYR A 37 4.19 -4.77 6.84
N LYS A 38 5.01 -5.68 7.37
CA LYS A 38 6.46 -5.46 7.46
C LYS A 38 7.10 -5.32 6.08
N ASP A 39 6.70 -6.15 5.15
CA ASP A 39 7.23 -6.11 3.78
C ASP A 39 6.88 -4.80 3.09
N LEU A 40 5.66 -4.31 3.31
CA LEU A 40 5.21 -3.05 2.73
C LEU A 40 5.92 -1.85 3.33
N VAL A 41 6.14 -1.83 4.63
CA VAL A 41 6.92 -0.78 5.29
C VAL A 41 8.36 -0.78 4.77
N TYR A 42 8.96 -1.96 4.66
CA TYR A 42 10.31 -2.10 4.12
C TYR A 42 10.39 -1.57 2.68
N PHE A 43 9.40 -1.91 1.84
CA PHE A 43 9.33 -1.42 0.48
C PHE A 43 9.15 0.10 0.43
N CYS A 44 8.32 0.65 1.31
CA CYS A 44 8.10 2.09 1.40
C CYS A 44 9.40 2.86 1.70
N ARG A 45 10.36 2.23 2.40
CA ARG A 45 11.66 2.84 2.72
C ARG A 45 12.52 3.12 1.48
N VAL A 46 12.17 2.53 0.33
CA VAL A 46 12.79 2.89 -0.96
C VAL A 46 12.47 4.35 -1.31
N PHE A 47 11.31 4.85 -0.91
CA PHE A 47 10.83 6.20 -1.25
C PHE A 47 11.11 7.21 -0.14
N PHE A 48 11.03 6.80 1.12
CA PHE A 48 11.21 7.67 2.28
C PHE A 48 12.24 7.09 3.23
N ASN A 49 13.11 7.94 3.76
CA ASN A 49 14.15 7.53 4.70
C ASN A 49 13.71 7.64 6.17
N ASN A 50 12.42 7.67 6.41
CA ASN A 50 11.84 7.80 7.74
C ASN A 50 10.90 6.62 8.01
N GLN A 51 11.22 5.83 9.04
CA GLN A 51 10.46 4.64 9.40
C GLN A 51 9.01 4.98 9.79
N GLU A 52 8.82 6.02 10.57
CA GLU A 52 7.52 6.44 11.06
C GLU A 52 6.60 6.88 9.92
N ASP A 53 7.13 7.64 8.96
CA ASP A 53 6.37 8.06 7.78
C ASP A 53 5.92 6.85 6.96
N CYS A 54 6.79 5.84 6.81
CA CYS A 54 6.44 4.62 6.09
C CYS A 54 5.36 3.82 6.82
N GLU A 55 5.46 3.71 8.15
CA GLU A 55 4.45 3.03 8.94
C GLU A 55 3.08 3.71 8.80
N ASP A 56 3.05 5.03 8.87
CA ASP A 56 1.83 5.80 8.71
C ASP A 56 1.20 5.61 7.33
N LEU A 57 2.02 5.67 6.28
CA LEU A 57 1.55 5.48 4.91
C LEU A 57 0.96 4.09 4.70
N VAL A 58 1.64 3.06 5.20
CA VAL A 58 1.18 1.67 5.05
C VAL A 58 -0.09 1.44 5.86
N GLN A 59 -0.18 1.98 7.07
CA GLN A 59 -1.40 1.89 7.89
C GLN A 59 -2.59 2.52 7.16
N ASP A 60 -2.40 3.68 6.55
CA ASP A 60 -3.43 4.34 5.76
C ASP A 60 -3.92 3.48 4.60
N ILE A 61 -3.01 2.78 3.93
CA ILE A 61 -3.38 1.87 2.85
C ILE A 61 -4.30 0.77 3.36
N PHE A 62 -3.98 0.17 4.52
CA PHE A 62 -4.82 -0.87 5.10
C PHE A 62 -6.18 -0.34 5.58
N VAL A 63 -6.21 0.87 6.13
CA VAL A 63 -7.48 1.51 6.52
C VAL A 63 -8.37 1.70 5.29
N ARG A 64 -7.83 2.21 4.21
CA ARG A 64 -8.56 2.40 2.95
C ARG A 64 -9.02 1.07 2.35
N LEU A 65 -8.17 0.05 2.43
CA LEU A 65 -8.54 -1.29 1.99
C LEU A 65 -9.78 -1.79 2.73
N TRP A 66 -9.80 -1.62 4.04
CA TRP A 66 -10.94 -2.03 4.87
C TRP A 66 -12.19 -1.20 4.57
N GLU A 67 -12.04 0.12 4.51
CA GLU A 67 -13.16 1.02 4.25
C GLU A 67 -13.82 0.77 2.90
N ASN A 68 -13.01 0.44 1.86
CA ASN A 68 -13.49 0.23 0.51
C ASN A 68 -13.59 -1.26 0.13
N ARG A 69 -13.60 -2.14 1.12
CA ARG A 69 -13.53 -3.59 0.91
C ARG A 69 -14.59 -4.17 -0.02
N GLU A 70 -15.75 -3.52 -0.11
CA GLU A 70 -16.84 -3.97 -0.94
C GLU A 70 -16.67 -3.57 -2.41
N HIS A 71 -15.86 -2.55 -2.67
CA HIS A 71 -15.79 -1.90 -3.98
C HIS A 71 -14.48 -2.09 -4.72
N PHE A 72 -13.43 -2.59 -4.06
CA PHE A 72 -12.17 -2.75 -4.75
C PHE A 72 -12.14 -4.04 -5.56
N GLU A 73 -11.49 -3.96 -6.73
CA GLU A 73 -11.20 -5.11 -7.57
C GLU A 73 -9.70 -5.35 -7.58
N ILE A 74 -9.28 -6.55 -7.16
CA ILE A 74 -7.88 -6.95 -7.19
C ILE A 74 -7.69 -7.91 -8.34
N ARG A 75 -6.85 -7.51 -9.30
CA ARG A 75 -6.43 -8.35 -10.41
C ARG A 75 -5.01 -8.80 -10.12
N GLY A 76 -4.77 -10.10 -10.16
CA GLY A 76 -3.48 -10.67 -9.84
C GLY A 76 -3.31 -10.92 -8.35
N SER A 77 -2.08 -10.81 -7.85
CA SER A 77 -1.80 -11.13 -6.46
C SER A 77 -2.13 -9.96 -5.53
N LEU A 78 -2.53 -10.31 -4.31
CA LEU A 78 -2.78 -9.35 -3.25
C LEU A 78 -1.51 -8.56 -2.91
N LYS A 79 -0.36 -9.22 -2.88
CA LYS A 79 0.94 -8.58 -2.63
C LYS A 79 1.24 -7.50 -3.68
N SER A 80 1.07 -7.83 -4.96
CA SER A 80 1.29 -6.87 -6.05
C SER A 80 0.37 -5.66 -5.94
N TYR A 81 -0.90 -5.89 -5.61
CA TYR A 81 -1.86 -4.81 -5.40
C TYR A 81 -1.40 -3.88 -4.28
N LEU A 82 -1.02 -4.45 -3.13
CA LEU A 82 -0.58 -3.66 -1.98
C LEU A 82 0.73 -2.91 -2.25
N MET A 83 1.69 -3.55 -2.93
CA MET A 83 2.94 -2.89 -3.30
C MET A 83 2.71 -1.76 -4.29
N THR A 84 1.80 -1.93 -5.25
CA THR A 84 1.43 -0.87 -6.18
C THR A 84 0.79 0.30 -5.43
N ALA A 85 -0.05 0.02 -4.44
CA ALA A 85 -0.65 1.06 -3.61
C ALA A 85 0.42 1.85 -2.84
N VAL A 86 1.41 1.16 -2.26
CA VAL A 86 2.54 1.81 -1.57
C VAL A 86 3.31 2.70 -2.54
N LYS A 87 3.65 2.18 -3.71
CA LYS A 87 4.39 2.93 -4.74
C LYS A 87 3.62 4.19 -5.16
N ASN A 88 2.36 4.03 -5.51
CA ASN A 88 1.55 5.15 -6.01
C ASN A 88 1.34 6.22 -4.94
N ASN A 89 1.04 5.84 -3.71
CA ASN A 89 0.86 6.78 -2.62
C ASN A 89 2.18 7.47 -2.25
N SER A 90 3.29 6.74 -2.28
CA SER A 90 4.61 7.31 -2.01
C SER A 90 5.01 8.35 -3.06
N LEU A 91 4.81 8.03 -4.34
CA LEU A 91 5.13 8.96 -5.42
C LEU A 91 4.24 10.21 -5.38
N GLU A 92 2.97 10.05 -5.06
CA GLU A 92 2.05 11.17 -4.91
C GLU A 92 2.46 12.08 -3.77
N GLU A 93 2.84 11.52 -2.62
CA GLU A 93 3.31 12.30 -1.48
C GLU A 93 4.61 13.04 -1.78
N LEU A 94 5.56 12.39 -2.45
CA LEU A 94 6.80 13.04 -2.89
C LEU A 94 6.54 14.19 -3.85
N LYS A 95 5.60 14.01 -4.77
CA LYS A 95 5.18 15.06 -5.70
C LYS A 95 4.59 16.23 -4.94
N HIS A 96 3.75 15.98 -3.95
CA HIS A 96 3.13 17.01 -3.12
C HIS A 96 4.18 17.79 -2.32
N GLU A 97 5.14 17.11 -1.72
CA GLU A 97 6.25 17.74 -1.00
C GLU A 97 7.08 18.65 -1.91
N ASN A 98 7.36 18.20 -3.13
CA ASN A 98 8.09 19.00 -4.11
C ASN A 98 7.33 20.26 -4.50
N VAL A 99 6.02 20.18 -4.66
CA VAL A 99 5.19 21.36 -4.96
C VAL A 99 5.25 22.35 -3.81
N ILE A 100 5.13 21.91 -2.58
CA ILE A 100 5.21 22.77 -1.39
C ILE A 100 6.59 23.43 -1.31
N ARG A 101 7.66 22.65 -1.50
CA ARG A 101 9.04 23.16 -1.45
C ARG A 101 9.27 24.24 -2.51
N ASN A 102 8.83 23.97 -3.73
CA ASN A 102 8.97 24.94 -4.83
C ASN A 102 8.22 26.24 -4.54
N TYR A 103 7.03 26.13 -3.96
CA TYR A 103 6.26 27.32 -3.56
C TYR A 103 6.97 28.10 -2.47
N GLN A 104 7.52 27.44 -1.46
CA GLN A 104 8.26 28.09 -0.38
C GLN A 104 9.50 28.79 -0.90
N ASP A 105 10.26 28.15 -1.79
CA ASP A 105 11.45 28.73 -2.41
C ASP A 105 11.09 29.98 -3.23
N TYR A 106 10.00 29.91 -3.98
CA TYR A 106 9.48 31.02 -4.74
C TYR A 106 9.10 32.20 -3.82
N ALA A 107 8.39 31.93 -2.74
CA ALA A 107 7.96 32.95 -1.79
C ALA A 107 9.16 33.64 -1.12
N ILE A 108 10.18 32.88 -0.75
CA ILE A 108 11.42 33.43 -0.17
C ILE A 108 12.13 34.33 -1.17
N ALA A 109 12.23 33.90 -2.43
CA ALA A 109 12.92 34.67 -3.47
C ALA A 109 12.19 36.00 -3.83
N HIS A 110 10.86 36.04 -3.69
CA HIS A 110 10.05 37.18 -4.13
C HIS A 110 9.59 38.09 -2.98
N ASN A 111 9.82 37.72 -1.72
CA ASN A 111 9.47 38.54 -0.56
C ASN A 111 10.67 39.34 0.00
N ASN A 112 11.80 39.25 -0.64
CA ASN A 112 12.98 40.05 -0.33
C ASN A 112 13.14 41.16 -1.38
#